data_4be91e14bdc60cf060860872f2f8bb9f
#
_entry.id   4be91e14bdc60cf060860872f2f8bb9f
#
_cell.length_a   1.000
_cell.length_b   1.000
_cell.length_c   1.000
_cell.angle_alpha   90.00
_cell.angle_beta   90.00
_cell.angle_gamma   90.00
#
_symmetry.space_group_name_H-M   'P 1'
#
loop_
_entity.id
_entity.type
_entity.pdbx_description
1 polymer ?
#
loop_
_entity_poly.entity_id
_entity_poly.type
_entity_poly.pdbx_seq_one_letter_code
_entity_poly.pdbx_strand_id
1 'polypeptide(L)'
;LLRKVCLSPLCISVCVRVGRHDVREYDLTTLRDEVAVVLQKNVLFSGTILENLRWGNAEATQEECERVCRLACADDFIQAMPQGYETYIEQGGTNVSGGQKQRLCIARALLKKPKILILDDSTSAVDTATDARIRKALREEIPNTTKIIIAQRIASVQDADRIVVMDGGAVNAVGTHAELMKTNKIYREVYTSQNKAGDDDAE
;
A
#
# COMPACT_ATOMS: atom_id res chain seq x y z
N LEU A 1 -1.05 7.40 -14.35
CA LEU A 1 -0.46 8.64 -14.91
C LEU A 1 -1.17 9.86 -14.34
N LEU A 2 -0.74 10.30 -13.17
CA LEU A 2 -1.17 11.57 -12.57
C LEU A 2 -0.55 12.72 -13.34
N ARG A 3 -1.36 13.45 -14.12
CA ARG A 3 -0.94 14.70 -14.77
C ARG A 3 -1.72 15.88 -14.23
N LYS A 4 -0.94 16.82 -13.66
CA LYS A 4 -1.22 18.23 -13.31
C LYS A 4 -2.27 18.49 -12.23
N VAL A 5 -1.76 18.82 -11.06
CA VAL A 5 -2.41 19.77 -10.16
C VAL A 5 -2.12 21.17 -10.71
N CYS A 6 -3.13 21.88 -11.21
CA CYS A 6 -3.00 23.27 -11.65
C CYS A 6 -3.39 24.15 -10.46
N LEU A 7 -2.42 24.75 -9.81
CA LEU A 7 -2.63 25.78 -8.78
C LEU A 7 -2.58 27.15 -9.49
N SER A 8 -3.74 27.70 -9.85
CA SER A 8 -3.90 29.10 -10.18
C SER A 8 -4.59 29.80 -8.99
N PRO A 9 -4.17 31.02 -8.58
CA PRO A 9 -4.68 31.67 -7.38
C PRO A 9 -6.16 32.10 -7.44
N LEU A 10 -6.86 31.88 -8.53
CA LEU A 10 -8.22 32.32 -8.77
C LEU A 10 -9.23 31.21 -9.16
N CYS A 11 -8.78 29.95 -9.22
CA CYS A 11 -9.66 28.82 -9.51
C CYS A 11 -9.18 27.60 -8.72
N ILE A 12 -9.79 27.34 -7.58
CA ILE A 12 -9.56 26.10 -6.78
C ILE A 12 -10.30 24.96 -7.51
N SER A 13 -9.88 24.65 -8.73
CA SER A 13 -10.30 23.45 -9.44
C SER A 13 -9.15 22.46 -9.40
N VAL A 14 -9.09 21.66 -8.33
CA VAL A 14 -8.21 20.50 -8.30
C VAL A 14 -8.75 19.51 -9.34
N CYS A 15 -7.99 19.30 -10.41
CA CYS A 15 -8.31 18.31 -11.43
C CYS A 15 -7.46 17.06 -11.19
N VAL A 16 -8.10 15.96 -10.80
CA VAL A 16 -7.47 14.64 -10.71
C VAL A 16 -7.89 13.84 -11.94
N ARG A 17 -6.91 13.30 -12.66
CA ARG A 17 -7.18 12.50 -13.87
C ARG A 17 -6.67 11.08 -13.69
N VAL A 18 -7.51 10.12 -14.05
CA VAL A 18 -7.16 8.70 -14.16
C VAL A 18 -7.23 8.33 -15.65
N GLY A 19 -6.15 7.78 -16.18
CA GLY A 19 -6.04 7.61 -17.62
C GLY A 19 -6.04 8.96 -18.33
N ARG A 20 -7.05 9.22 -19.16
CA ARG A 20 -7.21 10.49 -19.92
C ARG A 20 -8.38 11.34 -19.44
N HIS A 21 -9.17 10.83 -18.51
CA HIS A 21 -10.42 11.44 -18.05
C HIS A 21 -10.28 12.04 -16.65
N ASP A 22 -11.02 13.11 -16.39
CA ASP A 22 -11.19 13.64 -15.04
C ASP A 22 -11.95 12.61 -14.19
N VAL A 23 -11.57 12.43 -12.91
CA VAL A 23 -12.24 11.47 -12.02
C VAL A 23 -13.75 11.75 -11.88
N ARG A 24 -14.18 12.99 -12.12
CA ARG A 24 -15.59 13.42 -12.08
C ARG A 24 -16.41 12.94 -13.29
N GLU A 25 -15.74 12.51 -14.36
CA GLU A 25 -16.39 11.98 -15.59
C GLU A 25 -16.70 10.48 -15.44
N TYR A 26 -16.12 9.80 -14.44
CA TYR A 26 -16.41 8.40 -14.18
C TYR A 26 -17.67 8.22 -13.36
N ASP A 27 -18.39 7.13 -13.62
CA ASP A 27 -19.36 6.62 -12.67
C ASP A 27 -18.64 6.29 -11.34
N LEU A 28 -19.24 6.73 -10.22
CA LEU A 28 -18.59 6.61 -8.91
C LEU A 28 -18.40 5.16 -8.47
N THR A 29 -19.33 4.28 -8.79
CA THR A 29 -19.25 2.86 -8.48
C THR A 29 -18.12 2.22 -9.27
N THR A 30 -18.09 2.45 -10.58
CA THR A 30 -17.03 1.97 -11.47
C THR A 30 -15.64 2.45 -11.00
N LEU A 31 -15.50 3.74 -10.65
CA LEU A 31 -14.23 4.28 -10.17
C LEU A 31 -13.79 3.63 -8.85
N ARG A 32 -14.73 3.45 -7.92
CA ARG A 32 -14.45 2.82 -6.63
C ARG A 32 -14.09 1.35 -6.78
N ASP A 33 -14.69 0.65 -7.72
CA ASP A 33 -14.42 -0.77 -7.96
C ASP A 33 -13.02 -1.00 -8.53
N GLU A 34 -12.51 -0.07 -9.32
CA GLU A 34 -11.20 -0.15 -9.93
C GLU A 34 -10.06 0.37 -9.02
N VAL A 35 -10.37 1.00 -7.88
CA VAL A 35 -9.39 1.55 -6.94
C VAL A 35 -9.51 0.85 -5.59
N ALA A 36 -8.38 0.39 -5.05
CA ALA A 36 -8.28 -0.05 -3.66
C ALA A 36 -7.28 0.81 -2.89
N VAL A 37 -7.60 1.09 -1.64
CA VAL A 37 -6.78 1.91 -0.75
C VAL A 37 -6.56 1.16 0.56
N VAL A 38 -5.30 1.06 0.98
CA VAL A 38 -4.92 0.61 2.32
C VAL A 38 -4.38 1.82 3.06
N LEU A 39 -5.10 2.25 4.08
CA LEU A 39 -4.76 3.44 4.85
C LEU A 39 -3.74 3.14 5.94
N GLN A 40 -3.06 4.17 6.45
CA GLN A 40 -2.16 4.08 7.60
C GLN A 40 -2.88 3.52 8.84
N LYS A 41 -4.10 3.99 9.13
CA LYS A 41 -4.94 3.45 10.20
C LYS A 41 -5.82 2.33 9.65
N ASN A 42 -5.34 1.11 9.80
CA ASN A 42 -6.03 -0.08 9.34
C ASN A 42 -7.17 -0.48 10.29
N VAL A 43 -8.32 -0.83 9.73
CA VAL A 43 -9.50 -1.27 10.48
C VAL A 43 -9.91 -2.66 10.01
N LEU A 44 -10.06 -3.56 10.98
CA LEU A 44 -10.73 -4.85 10.80
C LEU A 44 -12.08 -4.82 11.50
N PHE A 45 -13.03 -5.54 10.97
CA PHE A 45 -14.38 -5.67 11.52
C PHE A 45 -14.50 -6.92 12.39
N SER A 46 -15.47 -6.92 13.29
CA SER A 46 -15.83 -8.13 14.04
C SER A 46 -16.27 -9.23 13.08
N GLY A 47 -15.79 -10.46 13.28
CA GLY A 47 -16.05 -11.58 12.41
C GLY A 47 -14.79 -12.41 12.17
N THR A 48 -14.88 -13.46 11.36
CA THR A 48 -13.71 -14.29 11.05
C THR A 48 -12.71 -13.57 10.14
N ILE A 49 -11.49 -14.09 10.05
CA ILE A 49 -10.51 -13.59 9.06
C ILE A 49 -11.09 -13.71 7.66
N LEU A 50 -11.74 -14.82 7.34
CA LEU A 50 -12.35 -15.06 6.03
C LEU A 50 -13.44 -14.03 5.70
N GLU A 51 -14.32 -13.72 6.66
CA GLU A 51 -15.31 -12.66 6.51
C GLU A 51 -14.66 -11.29 6.30
N ASN A 52 -13.61 -10.96 7.05
CA ASN A 52 -12.86 -9.72 6.87
C ASN A 52 -12.22 -9.60 5.48
N LEU A 53 -11.72 -10.68 4.91
CA LEU A 53 -11.17 -10.70 3.55
C LEU A 53 -12.28 -10.48 2.52
N ARG A 54 -13.44 -11.13 2.69
CA ARG A 54 -14.59 -11.02 1.78
C ARG A 54 -15.24 -9.64 1.73
N TRP A 55 -14.89 -8.72 2.62
CA TRP A 55 -15.21 -7.30 2.42
C TRP A 55 -14.53 -6.71 1.17
N GLY A 56 -13.46 -7.31 0.68
CA GLY A 56 -12.84 -6.95 -0.60
C GLY A 56 -13.59 -7.50 -1.82
N ASN A 57 -14.13 -8.72 -1.69
CA ASN A 57 -14.97 -9.39 -2.70
C ASN A 57 -15.80 -10.46 -2.01
N ALA A 58 -17.11 -10.25 -1.90
CA ALA A 58 -18.05 -11.14 -1.19
C ALA A 58 -18.11 -12.55 -1.81
N GLU A 59 -17.93 -12.67 -3.12
CA GLU A 59 -18.00 -13.92 -3.87
C GLU A 59 -16.66 -14.67 -3.94
N ALA A 60 -15.62 -14.16 -3.25
CA ALA A 60 -14.32 -14.79 -3.30
C ALA A 60 -14.33 -16.19 -2.68
N THR A 61 -13.72 -17.14 -3.38
CA THR A 61 -13.50 -18.48 -2.87
C THR A 61 -12.46 -18.47 -1.75
N GLN A 62 -12.42 -19.53 -0.96
CA GLN A 62 -11.39 -19.68 0.07
C GLN A 62 -9.99 -19.67 -0.54
N GLU A 63 -9.79 -20.35 -1.67
CA GLU A 63 -8.50 -20.42 -2.38
C GLU A 63 -8.03 -19.03 -2.86
N GLU A 64 -8.95 -18.17 -3.31
CA GLU A 64 -8.63 -16.79 -3.66
C GLU A 64 -8.20 -15.97 -2.42
N CYS A 65 -8.89 -16.16 -1.30
CA CYS A 65 -8.53 -15.55 -0.01
C CYS A 65 -7.13 -15.99 0.46
N GLU A 66 -6.85 -17.28 0.40
CA GLU A 66 -5.54 -17.84 0.75
C GLU A 66 -4.43 -17.31 -0.18
N ARG A 67 -4.71 -17.25 -1.49
CA ARG A 67 -3.76 -16.69 -2.46
C ARG A 67 -3.37 -15.25 -2.12
N VAL A 68 -4.32 -14.37 -1.88
CA VAL A 68 -4.00 -12.96 -1.55
C VAL A 68 -3.33 -12.85 -0.18
N CYS A 69 -3.63 -13.72 0.77
CA CYS A 69 -2.94 -13.79 2.05
C CYS A 69 -1.47 -14.21 1.90
N ARG A 70 -1.15 -15.14 0.99
CA ARG A 70 0.24 -15.46 0.65
C ARG A 70 0.97 -14.25 0.05
N LEU A 71 0.34 -13.51 -0.86
CA LEU A 71 0.91 -12.28 -1.44
C LEU A 71 1.18 -11.20 -0.38
N ALA A 72 0.29 -11.07 0.59
CA ALA A 72 0.42 -10.13 1.71
C ALA A 72 1.28 -10.68 2.87
N CYS A 73 1.92 -11.85 2.72
CA CYS A 73 2.65 -12.55 3.77
C CYS A 73 1.80 -12.77 5.05
N ALA A 74 0.49 -12.97 4.88
CA ALA A 74 -0.45 -13.18 6.00
C ALA A 74 -0.73 -14.67 6.26
N ASP A 75 -0.57 -15.52 5.28
CA ASP A 75 -0.94 -16.93 5.36
C ASP A 75 -0.21 -17.67 6.49
N ASP A 76 1.11 -17.45 6.62
CA ASP A 76 1.93 -18.14 7.62
C ASP A 76 1.38 -17.95 9.06
N PHE A 77 1.05 -16.73 9.45
CA PHE A 77 0.52 -16.49 10.79
C PHE A 77 -0.93 -16.92 10.95
N ILE A 78 -1.74 -16.88 9.87
CA ILE A 78 -3.12 -17.37 9.91
C ILE A 78 -3.13 -18.89 10.14
N GLN A 79 -2.31 -19.63 9.42
CA GLN A 79 -2.18 -21.07 9.58
C GLN A 79 -1.65 -21.48 10.98
N ALA A 80 -0.86 -20.63 11.62
CA ALA A 80 -0.40 -20.85 12.98
C ALA A 80 -1.47 -20.58 14.07
N MET A 81 -2.60 -19.95 13.70
CA MET A 81 -3.71 -19.72 14.62
C MET A 81 -4.56 -21.01 14.79
N PRO A 82 -5.09 -21.30 16.01
CA PRO A 82 -5.81 -22.55 16.27
C PRO A 82 -7.01 -22.81 15.33
N GLN A 83 -7.66 -21.75 14.84
CA GLN A 83 -8.83 -21.83 13.96
C GLN A 83 -8.50 -21.38 12.52
N GLY A 84 -7.21 -21.10 12.21
CA GLY A 84 -6.81 -20.67 10.88
C GLY A 84 -7.64 -19.48 10.37
N TYR A 85 -8.19 -19.59 9.18
CA TYR A 85 -9.03 -18.56 8.55
C TYR A 85 -10.39 -18.32 9.25
N GLU A 86 -10.85 -19.27 10.08
CA GLU A 86 -12.05 -19.11 10.90
C GLU A 86 -11.76 -18.42 12.24
N THR A 87 -10.52 -18.01 12.50
CA THR A 87 -10.17 -17.24 13.69
C THR A 87 -10.97 -15.95 13.75
N TYR A 88 -11.67 -15.74 14.87
CA TYR A 88 -12.49 -14.56 15.08
C TYR A 88 -11.62 -13.33 15.37
N ILE A 89 -11.87 -12.25 14.66
CA ILE A 89 -11.27 -10.93 14.86
C ILE A 89 -12.23 -10.07 15.66
N GLU A 90 -11.75 -9.49 16.73
CA GLU A 90 -12.51 -8.53 17.52
C GLU A 90 -12.64 -7.18 16.78
N GLN A 91 -13.60 -6.36 17.20
CA GLN A 91 -13.82 -5.04 16.60
C GLN A 91 -12.54 -4.20 16.61
N GLY A 92 -12.17 -3.70 15.44
CA GLY A 92 -10.93 -2.94 15.27
C GLY A 92 -9.67 -3.81 15.24
N GLY A 93 -9.77 -5.14 15.34
CA GLY A 93 -8.64 -6.06 15.33
C GLY A 93 -7.77 -5.92 16.57
N THR A 94 -8.37 -5.84 17.77
CA THR A 94 -7.64 -5.68 19.04
C THR A 94 -6.87 -6.92 19.45
N ASN A 95 -7.28 -8.08 18.95
CA ASN A 95 -6.68 -9.38 19.23
C ASN A 95 -5.62 -9.82 18.20
N VAL A 96 -5.20 -8.93 17.29
CA VAL A 96 -4.09 -9.17 16.35
C VAL A 96 -3.08 -8.03 16.41
N SER A 97 -1.81 -8.33 16.09
CA SER A 97 -0.74 -7.33 16.07
C SER A 97 -0.95 -6.29 14.96
N GLY A 98 -0.32 -5.12 15.10
CA GLY A 98 -0.38 -4.07 14.07
C GLY A 98 0.07 -4.56 12.69
N GLY A 99 1.17 -5.32 12.63
CA GLY A 99 1.67 -5.89 11.38
C GLY A 99 0.76 -6.98 10.80
N GLN A 100 0.12 -7.81 11.63
CA GLN A 100 -0.89 -8.78 11.20
C GLN A 100 -2.11 -8.05 10.61
N LYS A 101 -2.60 -7.00 11.30
CA LYS A 101 -3.71 -6.17 10.84
C LYS A 101 -3.41 -5.52 9.48
N GLN A 102 -2.22 -4.95 9.31
CA GLN A 102 -1.80 -4.35 8.05
C GLN A 102 -1.80 -5.37 6.90
N ARG A 103 -1.22 -6.54 7.13
CA ARG A 103 -1.17 -7.61 6.11
C ARG A 103 -2.56 -8.12 5.74
N LEU A 104 -3.49 -8.27 6.68
CA LEU A 104 -4.89 -8.61 6.40
C LEU A 104 -5.60 -7.53 5.58
N CYS A 105 -5.36 -6.25 5.87
CA CYS A 105 -5.92 -5.15 5.08
C CYS A 105 -5.34 -5.06 3.67
N ILE A 106 -4.06 -5.38 3.48
CA ILE A 106 -3.45 -5.51 2.16
C ILE A 106 -4.10 -6.68 1.40
N ALA A 107 -4.23 -7.87 2.02
CA ALA A 107 -4.87 -9.03 1.40
C ALA A 107 -6.31 -8.73 0.98
N ARG A 108 -7.09 -8.06 1.84
CA ARG A 108 -8.46 -7.60 1.52
C ARG A 108 -8.49 -6.66 0.31
N ALA A 109 -7.55 -5.71 0.21
CA ALA A 109 -7.46 -4.80 -0.92
C ALA A 109 -7.10 -5.53 -2.23
N LEU A 110 -6.23 -6.54 -2.15
CA LEU A 110 -5.83 -7.37 -3.30
C LEU A 110 -6.97 -8.24 -3.82
N LEU A 111 -7.86 -8.71 -2.93
CA LEU A 111 -9.00 -9.55 -3.28
C LEU A 111 -9.99 -8.83 -4.21
N LYS A 112 -10.03 -7.51 -4.14
CA LYS A 112 -10.80 -6.64 -5.04
C LYS A 112 -10.29 -6.66 -6.50
N LYS A 113 -9.06 -7.14 -6.75
CA LYS A 113 -8.39 -7.15 -8.07
C LYS A 113 -8.35 -5.75 -8.73
N PRO A 114 -7.91 -4.69 -8.02
CA PRO A 114 -8.02 -3.32 -8.48
C PRO A 114 -7.06 -3.02 -9.64
N LYS A 115 -7.42 -2.01 -10.47
CA LYS A 115 -6.51 -1.43 -11.46
C LYS A 115 -5.49 -0.48 -10.83
N ILE A 116 -5.87 0.16 -9.71
CA ILE A 116 -5.02 1.07 -8.95
C ILE A 116 -5.05 0.65 -7.48
N LEU A 117 -3.87 0.34 -6.93
CA LEU A 117 -3.68 0.04 -5.52
C LEU A 117 -2.90 1.16 -4.86
N ILE A 118 -3.49 1.80 -3.85
CA ILE A 118 -2.85 2.85 -3.05
C ILE A 118 -2.52 2.28 -1.69
N LEU A 119 -1.25 2.33 -1.33
CA LEU A 119 -0.70 1.89 -0.04
C LEU A 119 -0.18 3.13 0.71
N ASP A 120 -0.97 3.62 1.67
CA ASP A 120 -0.65 4.82 2.45
C ASP A 120 -0.02 4.42 3.79
N ASP A 121 1.32 4.44 3.85
CA ASP A 121 2.14 4.01 5.00
C ASP A 121 1.69 2.65 5.58
N SER A 122 1.19 1.80 4.71
CA SER A 122 0.45 0.58 5.06
C SER A 122 1.35 -0.59 5.46
N THR A 123 2.68 -0.40 5.47
CA THR A 123 3.67 -1.38 5.92
C THR A 123 4.52 -0.86 7.08
N SER A 124 4.16 0.28 7.69
CA SER A 124 4.93 0.91 8.78
C SER A 124 5.07 0.03 10.04
N ALA A 125 4.07 -0.79 10.33
CA ALA A 125 4.11 -1.75 11.46
C ALA A 125 4.61 -3.16 11.04
N VAL A 126 5.03 -3.33 9.78
CA VAL A 126 5.61 -4.57 9.27
C VAL A 126 7.13 -4.45 9.28
N ASP A 127 7.83 -5.51 9.62
CA ASP A 127 9.28 -5.56 9.58
C ASP A 127 9.81 -5.41 8.13
N THR A 128 11.06 -4.95 8.00
CA THR A 128 11.65 -4.60 6.70
C THR A 128 11.73 -5.80 5.75
N ALA A 129 11.99 -7.00 6.26
CA ALA A 129 12.10 -8.20 5.43
C ALA A 129 10.73 -8.61 4.87
N THR A 130 9.70 -8.58 5.70
CA THR A 130 8.32 -8.87 5.28
C THR A 130 7.79 -7.80 4.31
N ASP A 131 8.08 -6.49 4.55
CA ASP A 131 7.73 -5.41 3.61
C ASP A 131 8.38 -5.63 2.23
N ALA A 132 9.65 -6.01 2.18
CA ALA A 132 10.34 -6.33 0.92
C ALA A 132 9.70 -7.53 0.19
N ARG A 133 9.30 -8.58 0.93
CA ARG A 133 8.59 -9.75 0.36
C ARG A 133 7.24 -9.35 -0.23
N ILE A 134 6.45 -8.54 0.49
CA ILE A 134 5.16 -8.03 0.00
C ILE A 134 5.36 -7.24 -1.28
N ARG A 135 6.30 -6.28 -1.31
CA ARG A 135 6.58 -5.47 -2.50
C ARG A 135 7.03 -6.30 -3.69
N LYS A 136 7.86 -7.32 -3.47
CA LYS A 136 8.26 -8.27 -4.50
C LYS A 136 7.05 -9.01 -5.05
N ALA A 137 6.21 -9.59 -4.19
CA ALA A 137 5.01 -10.30 -4.59
C ALA A 137 4.03 -9.39 -5.38
N LEU A 138 3.82 -8.14 -4.93
CA LEU A 138 2.99 -7.18 -5.66
C LEU A 138 3.53 -6.87 -7.06
N ARG A 139 4.84 -6.83 -7.24
CA ARG A 139 5.46 -6.56 -8.55
C ARG A 139 5.31 -7.74 -9.49
N GLU A 140 5.56 -8.95 -9.01
CA GLU A 140 5.60 -10.16 -9.82
C GLU A 140 4.20 -10.70 -10.14
N GLU A 141 3.28 -10.69 -9.16
CA GLU A 141 1.98 -11.35 -9.25
C GLU A 141 0.84 -10.45 -9.77
N ILE A 142 0.99 -9.13 -9.64
CA ILE A 142 0.01 -8.17 -10.14
C ILE A 142 0.66 -7.06 -11.00
N PRO A 143 1.42 -7.41 -12.05
CA PRO A 143 2.20 -6.44 -12.84
C PRO A 143 1.32 -5.38 -13.52
N ASN A 144 0.09 -5.71 -13.86
CA ASN A 144 -0.85 -4.82 -14.57
C ASN A 144 -1.60 -3.84 -13.66
N THR A 145 -1.41 -3.92 -12.34
CA THR A 145 -1.99 -2.98 -11.38
C THR A 145 -1.04 -1.79 -11.17
N THR A 146 -1.54 -0.57 -11.31
CA THR A 146 -0.77 0.63 -10.93
C THR A 146 -0.69 0.71 -9.41
N LYS A 147 0.52 0.72 -8.85
CA LYS A 147 0.74 0.79 -7.40
C LYS A 147 1.25 2.19 -7.04
N ILE A 148 0.57 2.85 -6.11
CA ILE A 148 0.98 4.12 -5.51
C ILE A 148 1.34 3.83 -4.06
N ILE A 149 2.63 3.91 -3.74
CA ILE A 149 3.14 3.63 -2.39
C ILE A 149 3.53 4.96 -1.76
N ILE A 150 2.91 5.30 -0.66
CA ILE A 150 3.28 6.43 0.18
C ILE A 150 4.01 5.83 1.38
N ALA A 151 5.26 6.19 1.56
CA ALA A 151 6.08 5.65 2.62
C ALA A 151 7.05 6.70 3.15
N GLN A 152 7.38 6.56 4.43
CA GLN A 152 8.40 7.38 5.10
C GLN A 152 9.79 6.76 4.93
N ARG A 153 9.87 5.42 4.80
CA ARG A 153 11.14 4.71 4.60
C ARG A 153 11.49 4.63 3.12
N ILE A 154 12.69 5.10 2.75
CA ILE A 154 13.17 5.01 1.36
C ILE A 154 13.29 3.56 0.91
N ALA A 155 13.68 2.65 1.79
CA ALA A 155 13.74 1.21 1.51
C ALA A 155 12.42 0.65 0.96
N SER A 156 11.28 1.23 1.32
CA SER A 156 9.96 0.81 0.82
C SER A 156 9.63 1.30 -0.59
N VAL A 157 10.38 2.25 -1.14
CA VAL A 157 10.09 2.86 -2.46
C VAL A 157 11.27 2.84 -3.42
N GLN A 158 12.46 2.42 -2.98
CA GLN A 158 13.68 2.46 -3.80
C GLN A 158 13.59 1.66 -5.10
N ASP A 159 12.77 0.61 -5.13
CA ASP A 159 12.56 -0.26 -6.30
C ASP A 159 11.37 0.20 -7.18
N ALA A 160 10.77 1.35 -6.91
CA ALA A 160 9.67 1.88 -7.70
C ALA A 160 10.17 2.41 -9.05
N ASP A 161 9.34 2.26 -10.10
CA ASP A 161 9.63 2.81 -11.44
C ASP A 161 9.80 4.33 -11.42
N ARG A 162 9.10 5.01 -10.49
CA ARG A 162 9.18 6.45 -10.25
C ARG A 162 8.96 6.77 -8.79
N ILE A 163 9.81 7.63 -8.26
CA ILE A 163 9.72 8.17 -6.91
C ILE A 163 9.42 9.67 -7.04
N VAL A 164 8.41 10.13 -6.31
CA VAL A 164 8.05 11.54 -6.19
C VAL A 164 8.51 12.03 -4.82
N VAL A 165 9.46 12.95 -4.80
CA VAL A 165 9.92 13.62 -3.57
C VAL A 165 9.03 14.82 -3.32
N MET A 166 8.41 14.87 -2.15
CA MET A 166 7.54 15.98 -1.72
C MET A 166 8.27 16.80 -0.64
N ASP A 167 8.19 18.10 -0.75
CA ASP A 167 8.72 19.04 0.24
C ASP A 167 7.85 20.28 0.33
N GLY A 168 7.53 20.73 1.54
CA GLY A 168 6.68 21.91 1.77
C GLY A 168 5.32 21.86 1.07
N GLY A 169 4.74 20.65 0.85
CA GLY A 169 3.46 20.46 0.16
C GLY A 169 3.56 20.55 -1.38
N ALA A 170 4.75 20.62 -1.94
CA ALA A 170 5.01 20.67 -3.37
C ALA A 170 5.87 19.49 -3.85
N VAL A 171 5.77 19.17 -5.15
CA VAL A 171 6.67 18.19 -5.77
C VAL A 171 8.05 18.84 -5.95
N ASN A 172 9.05 18.35 -5.20
CA ASN A 172 10.42 18.79 -5.24
C ASN A 172 11.20 18.13 -6.39
N ALA A 173 11.08 16.81 -6.54
CA ALA A 173 11.75 16.07 -7.61
C ALA A 173 10.96 14.82 -7.99
N VAL A 174 11.22 14.30 -9.20
CA VAL A 174 10.67 13.02 -9.69
C VAL A 174 11.77 12.28 -10.44
N GLY A 175 12.01 11.02 -10.09
CA GLY A 175 13.01 10.20 -10.75
C GLY A 175 13.05 8.77 -10.20
N THR A 176 13.97 7.98 -10.68
CA THR A 176 14.35 6.68 -10.10
C THR A 176 15.23 6.89 -8.86
N HIS A 177 15.38 5.85 -8.05
CA HIS A 177 16.33 5.89 -6.92
C HIS A 177 17.73 6.36 -7.34
N ALA A 178 18.28 5.78 -8.41
CA ALA A 178 19.62 6.11 -8.88
C ALA A 178 19.76 7.56 -9.37
N GLU A 179 18.73 8.11 -10.02
CA GLU A 179 18.70 9.51 -10.44
C GLU A 179 18.60 10.46 -9.25
N LEU A 180 17.70 10.19 -8.31
CA LEU A 180 17.49 11.02 -7.12
C LEU A 180 18.72 11.01 -6.19
N MET A 181 19.40 9.90 -6.06
CA MET A 181 20.67 9.81 -5.33
C MET A 181 21.74 10.72 -5.92
N LYS A 182 21.74 10.95 -7.23
CA LYS A 182 22.70 11.85 -7.89
C LYS A 182 22.27 13.31 -7.85
N THR A 183 21.00 13.59 -8.01
CA THR A 183 20.50 14.94 -8.33
C THR A 183 19.76 15.61 -7.18
N ASN A 184 19.18 14.87 -6.23
CA ASN A 184 18.35 15.44 -5.18
C ASN A 184 19.00 15.37 -3.81
N LYS A 185 19.25 16.54 -3.21
CA LYS A 185 19.90 16.66 -1.90
C LYS A 185 19.03 16.09 -0.78
N ILE A 186 17.74 16.44 -0.76
CA ILE A 186 16.79 16.00 0.28
C ILE A 186 16.70 14.48 0.29
N TYR A 187 16.54 13.87 -0.88
CA TYR A 187 16.47 12.43 -1.00
C TYR A 187 17.72 11.72 -0.46
N ARG A 188 18.92 12.23 -0.78
CA ARG A 188 20.18 11.67 -0.26
C ARG A 188 20.30 11.81 1.24
N GLU A 189 19.95 12.96 1.79
CA GLU A 189 20.03 13.21 3.24
C GLU A 189 19.13 12.24 4.01
N VAL A 190 17.87 12.04 3.54
CA VAL A 190 16.93 11.09 4.14
C VAL A 190 17.45 9.65 4.02
N TYR A 191 17.96 9.26 2.85
CA TYR A 191 18.54 7.93 2.63
C TYR A 191 19.71 7.65 3.57
N THR A 192 20.65 8.60 3.67
CA THR A 192 21.83 8.48 4.52
C THR A 192 21.46 8.43 6.00
N SER A 193 20.50 9.24 6.42
CA SER A 193 20.02 9.25 7.81
C SER A 193 19.37 7.92 8.20
N GLN A 194 18.55 7.35 7.31
CA GLN A 194 17.86 6.09 7.59
C GLN A 194 18.80 4.88 7.61
N ASN A 195 19.87 4.87 6.80
CA ASN A 195 20.86 3.79 6.79
C ASN A 195 21.83 3.86 7.99
N LYS A 196 22.17 5.06 8.48
CA LYS A 196 22.99 5.19 9.69
C LYS A 196 22.26 4.71 10.94
N ALA A 197 20.96 4.97 11.05
CA ALA A 197 20.14 4.49 12.17
C ALA A 197 19.98 2.96 12.19
N GLY A 198 20.12 2.29 11.05
CA GLY A 198 20.06 0.83 10.96
C GLY A 198 21.35 0.11 11.37
N ASP A 199 22.50 0.78 11.35
CA ASP A 199 23.79 0.21 11.76
C ASP A 199 24.00 0.30 13.29
N ASP A 200 23.40 1.29 13.95
CA ASP A 200 23.49 1.47 15.40
C ASP A 200 22.58 0.51 16.20
N ASP A 201 21.55 -0.08 15.59
CA ASP A 201 20.67 -1.08 16.22
C ASP A 201 21.19 -2.55 16.06
N ALA A 202 22.36 -2.73 15.43
CA ALA A 202 22.94 -4.06 15.14
C ALA A 202 24.16 -4.41 16.04
N GLU A 203 24.53 -3.54 16.97
CA GLU A 203 25.49 -3.80 18.05
C GLU A 203 24.75 -4.05 19.39
#